data_98fe83a63f80d726c7db946f7476efd0
#
_entry.id   98fe83a63f80d726c7db946f7476efd0
#
_cell.length_a   1.000
_cell.length_b   1.000
_cell.length_c   1.000
_cell.angle_alpha   90.00
_cell.angle_beta   90.00
_cell.angle_gamma   90.00
#
_symmetry.space_group_name_H-M   'P 1'
#
loop_
_entity.id
_entity.type
_entity.pdbx_description
1 polymer ?
#
loop_
_entity_poly.entity_id
_entity_poly.type
_entity_poly.pdbx_seq_one_letter_code
_entity_poly.pdbx_strand_id
1 'polypeptide(L)'
;MKKIRIICKKDAESMDYEVGDVFKVDSVWYGGVNVTSKTGVPVSLEKEEYEECAEEAVHPIDAYSYGLGAMDCFCEMVAAGVKELAMSHPCDTKEERDLWIPDVKKLCQRYGIRFGAEDEPFLTALFPKEQSRGKYLFLFYRTQETMDRYLALKDEKRRLEENGALTRREDERIAVEFGRLLSYPQEGIDRLIRAAAASEGDR
;
A
#
# COMPACT_ATOMS: atom_id res chain seq x y z
N MET A 1 6.55 -18.69 17.11
CA MET A 1 5.55 -19.56 17.74
C MET A 1 5.49 -20.83 16.94
N LYS A 2 5.79 -22.02 17.54
CA LYS A 2 5.99 -23.29 16.83
C LYS A 2 4.69 -23.73 16.14
N LYS A 3 4.76 -24.08 14.86
CA LYS A 3 3.67 -24.64 14.08
C LYS A 3 4.05 -26.05 13.61
N ILE A 4 3.06 -26.89 13.46
CA ILE A 4 3.21 -28.25 12.94
C ILE A 4 2.23 -28.49 11.79
N ARG A 5 2.60 -29.38 10.87
CA ARG A 5 1.72 -29.89 9.80
C ARG A 5 1.45 -31.37 10.05
N ILE A 6 0.20 -31.79 9.95
CA ILE A 6 -0.18 -33.20 10.04
C ILE A 6 0.30 -33.95 8.81
N ILE A 7 1.06 -35.02 9.01
CA ILE A 7 1.58 -35.88 7.92
C ILE A 7 0.93 -37.26 7.91
N CYS A 8 0.44 -37.72 9.04
CA CYS A 8 -0.39 -38.94 9.10
C CYS A 8 -1.40 -38.80 10.25
N LYS A 9 -2.37 -39.68 10.29
CA LYS A 9 -3.45 -39.69 11.23
C LYS A 9 -3.51 -41.07 11.89
N LYS A 10 -3.21 -41.18 13.19
CA LYS A 10 -3.30 -42.45 13.94
C LYS A 10 -4.75 -42.78 14.29
N ASP A 11 -5.53 -41.77 14.66
CA ASP A 11 -6.97 -41.93 14.85
C ASP A 11 -7.71 -41.57 13.54
N ALA A 12 -7.92 -42.59 12.70
CA ALA A 12 -8.57 -42.41 11.40
C ALA A 12 -10.03 -41.99 11.50
N GLU A 13 -10.69 -42.18 12.64
CA GLU A 13 -12.10 -41.79 12.87
C GLU A 13 -12.25 -40.40 13.41
N SER A 14 -11.20 -39.80 13.93
CA SER A 14 -11.26 -38.41 14.42
C SER A 14 -11.63 -37.44 13.29
N MET A 15 -12.62 -36.59 13.51
CA MET A 15 -13.05 -35.53 12.60
C MET A 15 -12.39 -34.17 12.92
N ASP A 16 -11.53 -34.12 13.94
CA ASP A 16 -10.98 -32.89 14.47
C ASP A 16 -9.78 -32.35 13.71
N TYR A 17 -9.12 -33.19 12.92
CA TYR A 17 -7.97 -32.83 12.09
C TYR A 17 -7.82 -33.76 10.88
N GLU A 18 -7.16 -33.26 9.84
CA GLU A 18 -6.88 -33.98 8.60
C GLU A 18 -5.39 -33.89 8.22
N VAL A 19 -4.93 -34.86 7.43
CA VAL A 19 -3.57 -34.79 6.86
C VAL A 19 -3.42 -33.52 6.01
N GLY A 20 -2.34 -32.78 6.24
CA GLY A 20 -2.07 -31.48 5.62
C GLY A 20 -2.52 -30.27 6.48
N ASP A 21 -3.30 -30.48 7.52
CA ASP A 21 -3.67 -29.39 8.43
C ASP A 21 -2.44 -28.83 9.14
N VAL A 22 -2.48 -27.52 9.38
CA VAL A 22 -1.42 -26.79 10.08
C VAL A 22 -1.99 -26.21 11.36
N PHE A 23 -1.39 -26.57 12.49
CA PHE A 23 -1.78 -26.11 13.81
C PHE A 23 -0.66 -25.38 14.52
N LYS A 24 -1.05 -24.50 15.40
CA LYS A 24 -0.16 -23.88 16.38
C LYS A 24 -0.02 -24.83 17.55
N VAL A 25 1.20 -25.01 18.06
CA VAL A 25 1.45 -25.82 19.25
C VAL A 25 1.04 -25.06 20.49
N ASP A 26 0.13 -25.63 21.25
CA ASP A 26 -0.33 -25.07 22.53
C ASP A 26 0.59 -25.49 23.68
N SER A 27 0.98 -26.77 23.71
CA SER A 27 1.94 -27.32 24.67
C SER A 27 2.67 -28.53 24.11
N VAL A 28 3.79 -28.89 24.73
CA VAL A 28 4.64 -30.03 24.36
C VAL A 28 4.61 -31.02 25.51
N TRP A 29 4.53 -32.31 25.18
CA TRP A 29 4.69 -33.39 26.12
C TRP A 29 5.73 -34.41 25.64
N TYR A 30 6.11 -35.38 26.44
CA TYR A 30 7.21 -36.31 26.11
C TYR A 30 7.04 -37.05 24.76
N GLY A 31 5.79 -37.40 24.41
CA GLY A 31 5.47 -38.18 23.20
C GLY A 31 5.07 -37.30 21.99
N GLY A 32 4.83 -35.99 22.16
CA GLY A 32 4.30 -35.19 21.08
C GLY A 32 3.91 -33.76 21.47
N VAL A 33 2.83 -33.28 20.88
CA VAL A 33 2.30 -31.93 21.12
C VAL A 33 0.80 -31.93 21.33
N ASN A 34 0.30 -30.91 22.02
CA ASN A 34 -1.12 -30.60 22.08
C ASN A 34 -1.40 -29.40 21.20
N VAL A 35 -2.50 -29.46 20.47
CA VAL A 35 -3.01 -28.40 19.60
C VAL A 35 -4.50 -28.22 19.81
N THR A 36 -5.03 -27.06 19.47
CA THR A 36 -6.48 -26.86 19.39
C THR A 36 -6.92 -27.06 17.94
N SER A 37 -7.86 -28.00 17.73
CA SER A 37 -8.40 -28.32 16.41
C SER A 37 -9.22 -27.17 15.82
N LYS A 38 -9.62 -27.28 14.54
CA LYS A 38 -10.49 -26.30 13.86
C LYS A 38 -11.88 -26.22 14.53
N THR A 39 -12.30 -27.26 15.23
CA THR A 39 -13.56 -27.33 15.98
C THR A 39 -13.44 -26.76 17.39
N GLY A 40 -12.23 -26.34 17.81
CA GLY A 40 -11.94 -25.83 19.14
C GLY A 40 -11.69 -26.93 20.19
N VAL A 41 -11.61 -28.19 19.77
CA VAL A 41 -11.34 -29.35 20.67
C VAL A 41 -9.82 -29.52 20.83
N PRO A 42 -9.29 -29.68 22.06
CA PRO A 42 -7.89 -30.01 22.28
C PRO A 42 -7.59 -31.44 21.75
N VAL A 43 -6.52 -31.53 20.96
CA VAL A 43 -6.03 -32.79 20.36
C VAL A 43 -4.59 -33.01 20.76
N SER A 44 -4.25 -34.22 21.20
CA SER A 44 -2.89 -34.66 21.47
C SER A 44 -2.38 -35.45 20.25
N LEU A 45 -1.28 -35.00 19.67
CA LEU A 45 -0.65 -35.57 18.49
C LEU A 45 0.68 -36.19 18.88
N GLU A 46 0.94 -37.42 18.43
CA GLU A 46 2.22 -38.07 18.61
C GLU A 46 3.23 -37.61 17.55
N LYS A 47 4.54 -37.79 17.81
CA LYS A 47 5.62 -37.30 16.94
C LYS A 47 5.57 -37.83 15.50
N GLU A 48 5.00 -39.01 15.31
CA GLU A 48 4.87 -39.63 13.99
C GLU A 48 3.71 -39.01 13.17
N GLU A 49 2.80 -38.26 13.79
CA GLU A 49 1.64 -37.71 13.13
C GLU A 49 1.89 -36.35 12.48
N TYR A 50 2.99 -35.68 12.84
CA TYR A 50 3.27 -34.33 12.36
C TYR A 50 4.73 -34.11 12.03
N GLU A 51 4.97 -33.12 11.18
CA GLU A 51 6.27 -32.48 10.98
C GLU A 51 6.27 -31.05 11.53
N GLU A 52 7.43 -30.61 12.01
CA GLU A 52 7.56 -29.20 12.39
C GLU A 52 7.60 -28.34 11.11
N CYS A 53 6.69 -27.36 11.04
CA CYS A 53 6.80 -26.36 10.00
C CYS A 53 8.06 -25.55 10.28
N ALA A 54 8.92 -25.39 9.28
CA ALA A 54 9.97 -24.38 9.34
C ALA A 54 9.29 -23.03 9.68
N GLU A 55 9.79 -22.33 10.69
CA GLU A 55 9.37 -20.93 10.90
C GLU A 55 9.65 -20.22 9.58
N GLU A 56 8.60 -19.74 8.93
CA GLU A 56 8.80 -18.80 7.82
C GLU A 56 9.66 -17.68 8.40
N ALA A 57 10.82 -17.48 7.82
CA ALA A 57 11.72 -16.42 8.23
C ALA A 57 10.94 -15.10 8.07
N VAL A 58 10.37 -14.61 9.17
CA VAL A 58 9.71 -13.31 9.19
C VAL A 58 10.83 -12.29 9.08
N HIS A 59 11.01 -11.76 7.86
CA HIS A 59 11.88 -10.61 7.66
C HIS A 59 11.07 -9.37 8.07
N PRO A 60 11.36 -8.76 9.22
CA PRO A 60 10.69 -7.53 9.61
C PRO A 60 10.99 -6.45 8.56
N ILE A 61 9.95 -5.78 8.10
CA ILE A 61 10.13 -4.64 7.20
C ILE A 61 10.72 -3.49 8.03
N ASP A 62 11.93 -3.08 7.67
CA ASP A 62 12.46 -1.81 8.15
C ASP A 62 11.76 -0.68 7.40
N ALA A 63 10.91 0.06 8.13
CA ALA A 63 10.06 1.10 7.56
C ALA A 63 10.87 2.21 6.88
N TYR A 64 12.03 2.55 7.44
CA TYR A 64 12.93 3.55 6.85
C TYR A 64 13.49 3.07 5.50
N SER A 65 14.11 1.89 5.47
CA SER A 65 14.67 1.33 4.22
C SER A 65 13.59 1.11 3.16
N TYR A 66 12.40 0.67 3.56
CA TYR A 66 11.27 0.51 2.64
C TYR A 66 10.82 1.85 2.05
N GLY A 67 10.61 2.87 2.89
CA GLY A 67 10.21 4.20 2.44
C GLY A 67 11.25 4.85 1.53
N LEU A 68 12.54 4.72 1.89
CA LEU A 68 13.65 5.22 1.06
C LEU A 68 13.71 4.51 -0.29
N GLY A 69 13.59 3.18 -0.31
CA GLY A 69 13.59 2.39 -1.54
C GLY A 69 12.41 2.71 -2.45
N ALA A 70 11.22 2.95 -1.90
CA ALA A 70 10.06 3.37 -2.66
C ALA A 70 10.27 4.75 -3.32
N MET A 71 10.81 5.71 -2.58
CA MET A 71 11.13 7.04 -3.13
C MET A 71 12.27 6.98 -4.15
N ASP A 72 13.28 6.14 -3.95
CA ASP A 72 14.37 5.91 -4.91
C ASP A 72 13.82 5.40 -6.24
N CYS A 73 12.94 4.40 -6.21
CA CYS A 73 12.26 3.88 -7.39
C CYS A 73 11.44 4.96 -8.12
N PHE A 74 10.67 5.78 -7.41
CA PHE A 74 9.91 6.88 -8.03
C PHE A 74 10.82 7.92 -8.65
N CYS A 75 11.94 8.26 -8.01
CA CYS A 75 12.92 9.20 -8.57
C CYS A 75 13.55 8.64 -9.86
N GLU A 76 13.91 7.36 -9.89
CA GLU A 76 14.40 6.68 -11.08
C GLU A 76 13.38 6.71 -12.23
N MET A 77 12.11 6.36 -11.95
CA MET A 77 11.04 6.35 -12.95
C MET A 77 10.81 7.74 -13.56
N VAL A 78 10.88 8.80 -12.74
CA VAL A 78 10.74 10.18 -13.20
C VAL A 78 11.96 10.60 -14.03
N ALA A 79 13.16 10.28 -13.60
CA ALA A 79 14.39 10.57 -14.34
C ALA A 79 14.42 9.88 -15.70
N ALA A 80 14.01 8.61 -15.74
CA ALA A 80 13.92 7.81 -16.96
C ALA A 80 12.78 8.24 -17.90
N GLY A 81 11.89 9.15 -17.47
CA GLY A 81 10.73 9.60 -18.25
C GLY A 81 9.58 8.59 -18.34
N VAL A 82 9.59 7.54 -17.50
CA VAL A 82 8.48 6.59 -17.37
C VAL A 82 7.29 7.25 -16.68
N LYS A 83 7.56 8.19 -15.75
CA LYS A 83 6.56 9.04 -15.11
C LYS A 83 6.87 10.52 -15.33
N GLU A 84 5.84 11.31 -15.62
CA GLU A 84 5.98 12.78 -15.64
C GLU A 84 5.99 13.30 -14.18
N LEU A 85 5.07 12.78 -13.36
CA LEU A 85 4.91 13.10 -11.95
C LEU A 85 4.80 11.82 -11.14
N ALA A 86 5.47 11.76 -9.99
CA ALA A 86 5.27 10.71 -9.00
C ALA A 86 5.00 11.33 -7.62
N MET A 87 4.30 10.58 -6.78
CA MET A 87 3.98 10.96 -5.39
C MET A 87 4.60 9.95 -4.44
N SER A 88 5.17 10.42 -3.33
CA SER A 88 5.59 9.53 -2.24
C SER A 88 4.38 8.90 -1.54
N HIS A 89 4.62 7.90 -0.70
CA HIS A 89 3.61 7.51 0.28
C HIS A 89 3.26 8.70 1.17
N PRO A 90 1.98 8.87 1.54
CA PRO A 90 1.55 9.98 2.38
C PRO A 90 2.00 9.75 3.83
N CYS A 91 2.40 10.84 4.51
CA CYS A 91 2.66 10.90 5.95
C CYS A 91 1.44 11.49 6.68
N ASP A 92 1.27 11.13 7.93
CA ASP A 92 0.17 11.63 8.76
C ASP A 92 0.39 13.07 9.23
N THR A 93 1.64 13.47 9.39
CA THR A 93 2.01 14.82 9.82
C THR A 93 3.05 15.43 8.89
N LYS A 94 3.10 16.77 8.93
CA LYS A 94 4.11 17.53 8.18
C LYS A 94 5.52 17.26 8.71
N GLU A 95 5.63 17.11 10.01
CA GLU A 95 6.89 16.82 10.69
C GLU A 95 7.45 15.46 10.24
N GLU A 96 6.62 14.42 10.17
CA GLU A 96 7.02 13.11 9.64
C GLU A 96 7.51 13.19 8.20
N ARG A 97 6.77 13.90 7.33
CA ARG A 97 7.20 14.13 5.95
C ARG A 97 8.53 14.87 5.91
N ASP A 98 8.69 15.93 6.72
CA ASP A 98 9.88 16.79 6.69
C ASP A 98 11.14 16.09 7.19
N LEU A 99 11.03 15.04 8.01
CA LEU A 99 12.16 14.16 8.38
C LEU A 99 12.85 13.54 7.16
N TRP A 100 12.13 13.31 6.07
CA TRP A 100 12.68 12.73 4.85
C TRP A 100 13.38 13.73 3.92
N ILE A 101 13.27 15.05 4.18
CA ILE A 101 13.84 16.08 3.28
C ILE A 101 15.33 15.86 2.99
N PRO A 102 16.20 15.50 3.96
CA PRO A 102 17.62 15.30 3.68
C PRO A 102 17.86 14.15 2.67
N ASP A 103 17.09 13.06 2.77
CA ASP A 103 17.25 11.91 1.89
C ASP A 103 16.59 12.15 0.52
N VAL A 104 15.42 12.79 0.48
CA VAL A 104 14.78 13.23 -0.76
C VAL A 104 15.68 14.16 -1.57
N LYS A 105 16.38 15.11 -0.91
CA LYS A 105 17.36 15.97 -1.58
C LYS A 105 18.51 15.18 -2.22
N LYS A 106 19.05 14.18 -1.52
CA LYS A 106 20.11 13.31 -2.05
C LYS A 106 19.63 12.49 -3.24
N LEU A 107 18.41 11.91 -3.14
CA LEU A 107 17.80 11.16 -4.25
C LEU A 107 17.59 12.05 -5.47
N CYS A 108 16.95 13.20 -5.31
CA CYS A 108 16.69 14.13 -6.41
C CYS A 108 17.99 14.63 -7.05
N GLN A 109 19.02 14.89 -6.25
CA GLN A 109 20.35 15.26 -6.76
C GLN A 109 20.98 14.11 -7.59
N ARG A 110 20.89 12.86 -7.09
CA ARG A 110 21.40 11.66 -7.79
C ARG A 110 20.77 11.49 -9.17
N TYR A 111 19.47 11.70 -9.27
CA TYR A 111 18.71 11.47 -10.50
C TYR A 111 18.55 12.73 -11.38
N GLY A 112 19.03 13.89 -10.95
CA GLY A 112 18.89 15.14 -11.70
C GLY A 112 17.43 15.61 -11.85
N ILE A 113 16.58 15.31 -10.88
CA ILE A 113 15.17 15.69 -10.83
C ILE A 113 14.88 16.69 -9.72
N ARG A 114 13.63 17.13 -9.63
CA ARG A 114 13.14 18.06 -8.62
C ARG A 114 12.11 17.39 -7.73
N PHE A 115 11.88 17.98 -6.55
CA PHE A 115 10.76 17.61 -5.69
C PHE A 115 10.03 18.86 -5.17
N GLY A 116 8.76 18.68 -4.83
CA GLY A 116 7.93 19.64 -4.09
C GLY A 116 7.38 18.99 -2.84
N ALA A 117 7.34 19.73 -1.74
CA ALA A 117 6.63 19.33 -0.54
C ALA A 117 5.16 19.71 -0.71
N GLU A 118 4.25 18.75 -0.59
CA GLU A 118 2.82 18.97 -0.75
C GLU A 118 2.13 18.83 0.61
N ASP A 119 1.57 19.93 1.10
CA ASP A 119 0.88 20.00 2.40
C ASP A 119 -0.62 19.75 2.27
N GLU A 120 -1.17 19.87 1.08
CA GLU A 120 -2.57 19.68 0.75
C GLU A 120 -2.71 18.83 -0.52
N PRO A 121 -2.58 17.49 -0.42
CA PRO A 121 -2.64 16.62 -1.58
C PRO A 121 -3.89 16.83 -2.42
N PHE A 122 -3.74 16.73 -3.73
CA PHE A 122 -4.81 16.95 -4.68
C PHE A 122 -5.90 15.88 -4.58
N LEU A 123 -7.04 16.25 -4.01
CA LEU A 123 -8.20 15.36 -3.87
C LEU A 123 -9.00 15.34 -5.16
N THR A 124 -9.09 14.19 -5.80
CA THR A 124 -9.85 13.96 -7.04
C THR A 124 -10.60 12.64 -6.96
N ALA A 125 -11.47 12.39 -7.94
CA ALA A 125 -12.11 11.08 -8.11
C ALA A 125 -11.15 9.94 -8.50
N LEU A 126 -9.83 10.21 -8.64
CA LEU A 126 -8.83 9.19 -8.98
C LEU A 126 -8.49 8.28 -7.80
N PHE A 127 -8.49 8.83 -6.58
CA PHE A 127 -8.16 8.09 -5.36
C PHE A 127 -9.22 8.35 -4.27
N PRO A 128 -9.45 7.37 -3.37
CA PRO A 128 -10.29 7.60 -2.20
C PRO A 128 -9.80 8.79 -1.39
N LYS A 129 -10.71 9.71 -1.05
CA LYS A 129 -10.36 10.98 -0.36
C LYS A 129 -9.71 10.74 0.99
N GLU A 130 -10.08 9.65 1.67
CA GLU A 130 -9.55 9.26 2.98
C GLU A 130 -8.05 8.96 2.95
N GLN A 131 -7.54 8.50 1.81
CA GLN A 131 -6.11 8.18 1.66
C GLN A 131 -5.23 9.44 1.54
N SER A 132 -5.81 10.57 1.15
CA SER A 132 -5.05 11.79 0.85
C SER A 132 -5.43 12.99 1.72
N ARG A 133 -6.66 13.03 2.26
CA ARG A 133 -7.14 14.16 3.05
C ARG A 133 -6.35 14.30 4.34
N GLY A 134 -5.80 15.51 4.58
CA GLY A 134 -5.03 15.83 5.78
C GLY A 134 -3.68 15.11 5.85
N LYS A 135 -3.19 14.62 4.72
CA LYS A 135 -1.88 13.98 4.61
C LYS A 135 -0.85 14.93 4.00
N TYR A 136 0.40 14.53 4.09
CA TYR A 136 1.57 15.28 3.62
C TYR A 136 2.43 14.34 2.77
N LEU A 137 2.90 14.80 1.60
CA LEU A 137 3.69 13.95 0.71
C LEU A 137 4.73 14.76 -0.08
N PHE A 138 5.57 14.08 -0.83
CA PHE A 138 6.44 14.68 -1.83
C PHE A 138 5.92 14.40 -3.23
N LEU A 139 6.10 15.41 -4.08
CA LEU A 139 5.92 15.32 -5.53
C LEU A 139 7.30 15.26 -6.17
N PHE A 140 7.53 14.27 -7.05
CA PHE A 140 8.77 14.13 -7.81
C PHE A 140 8.50 14.43 -9.29
N TYR A 141 9.29 15.30 -9.89
CA TYR A 141 9.09 15.74 -11.27
C TYR A 141 10.42 16.19 -11.90
N ARG A 142 10.50 16.16 -13.22
CA ARG A 142 11.70 16.55 -13.95
C ARG A 142 11.70 18.02 -14.36
N THR A 143 10.58 18.53 -14.85
CA THR A 143 10.48 19.89 -15.40
C THR A 143 9.52 20.75 -14.59
N GLN A 144 9.75 22.05 -14.60
CA GLN A 144 8.81 23.00 -13.94
C GLN A 144 7.43 22.94 -14.58
N GLU A 145 7.35 22.72 -15.90
CA GLU A 145 6.09 22.59 -16.63
C GLU A 145 5.17 21.49 -16.03
N THR A 146 5.76 20.35 -15.62
CA THR A 146 4.99 19.29 -14.94
C THR A 146 4.36 19.78 -13.65
N MET A 147 5.10 20.53 -12.84
CA MET A 147 4.59 21.10 -11.60
C MET A 147 3.53 22.17 -11.88
N ASP A 148 3.74 23.04 -12.88
CA ASP A 148 2.80 24.08 -13.27
C ASP A 148 1.45 23.47 -13.73
N ARG A 149 1.49 22.36 -14.47
CA ARG A 149 0.29 21.59 -14.86
C ARG A 149 -0.43 21.02 -13.66
N TYR A 150 0.30 20.46 -12.69
CA TYR A 150 -0.27 19.95 -11.45
C TYR A 150 -0.99 21.07 -10.67
N LEU A 151 -0.34 22.21 -10.49
CA LEU A 151 -0.90 23.35 -9.78
C LEU A 151 -2.10 23.94 -10.53
N ALA A 152 -2.05 24.00 -11.86
CA ALA A 152 -3.16 24.49 -12.68
C ALA A 152 -4.42 23.62 -12.53
N LEU A 153 -4.28 22.29 -12.52
CA LEU A 153 -5.40 21.38 -12.28
C LEU A 153 -5.98 21.54 -10.87
N LYS A 154 -5.13 21.73 -9.88
CA LYS A 154 -5.54 21.96 -8.48
C LYS A 154 -6.32 23.28 -8.33
N ASP A 155 -5.82 24.34 -8.96
CA ASP A 155 -6.47 25.67 -8.98
C ASP A 155 -7.77 25.66 -9.78
N GLU A 156 -7.84 24.93 -10.88
CA GLU A 156 -9.06 24.76 -11.67
C GLU A 156 -10.16 24.12 -10.83
N LYS A 157 -9.85 22.99 -10.15
CA LYS A 157 -10.82 22.32 -9.29
C LYS A 157 -11.31 23.24 -8.19
N ARG A 158 -10.39 23.91 -7.49
CA ARG A 158 -10.75 24.86 -6.42
C ARG A 158 -11.70 25.94 -6.93
N ARG A 159 -11.42 26.55 -8.09
CA ARG A 159 -12.32 27.58 -8.69
C ARG A 159 -13.70 27.03 -9.02
N LEU A 160 -13.78 25.79 -9.51
CA LEU A 160 -15.07 25.14 -9.77
C LEU A 160 -15.84 24.86 -8.49
N GLU A 161 -15.17 24.46 -7.41
CA GLU A 161 -15.76 24.26 -6.08
C GLU A 161 -16.28 25.58 -5.50
N GLU A 162 -15.47 26.64 -5.49
CA GLU A 162 -15.82 27.96 -4.97
C GLU A 162 -17.01 28.60 -5.69
N ASN A 163 -17.14 28.35 -7.00
CA ASN A 163 -18.24 28.86 -7.82
C ASN A 163 -19.47 27.94 -7.86
N GLY A 164 -19.47 26.81 -7.13
CA GLY A 164 -20.55 25.82 -7.15
C GLY A 164 -20.74 25.16 -8.52
N ALA A 165 -19.72 25.19 -9.39
CA ALA A 165 -19.75 24.67 -10.75
C ALA A 165 -19.08 23.29 -10.89
N LEU A 166 -18.53 22.70 -9.80
CA LEU A 166 -17.93 21.40 -9.83
C LEU A 166 -19.02 20.32 -9.97
N THR A 167 -19.28 19.90 -11.20
CA THR A 167 -20.14 18.75 -11.49
C THR A 167 -19.35 17.46 -11.38
N ARG A 168 -20.05 16.31 -11.26
CA ARG A 168 -19.43 15.00 -11.32
C ARG A 168 -18.58 14.82 -12.59
N ARG A 169 -19.08 15.28 -13.72
CA ARG A 169 -18.37 15.20 -15.01
C ARG A 169 -17.06 15.99 -15.00
N GLU A 170 -17.06 17.18 -14.39
CA GLU A 170 -15.84 17.99 -14.26
C GLU A 170 -14.83 17.36 -13.30
N ASP A 171 -15.29 16.80 -12.18
CA ASP A 171 -14.41 16.10 -11.24
C ASP A 171 -13.78 14.85 -11.87
N GLU A 172 -14.55 14.06 -12.64
CA GLU A 172 -14.04 12.92 -13.41
C GLU A 172 -13.05 13.37 -14.49
N ARG A 173 -13.31 14.46 -15.22
CA ARG A 173 -12.38 15.00 -16.21
C ARG A 173 -11.05 15.41 -15.58
N ILE A 174 -11.10 16.14 -14.48
CA ILE A 174 -9.92 16.55 -13.72
C ILE A 174 -9.14 15.34 -13.21
N ALA A 175 -9.83 14.30 -12.71
CA ALA A 175 -9.22 13.06 -12.29
C ALA A 175 -8.50 12.34 -13.43
N VAL A 176 -9.08 12.33 -14.65
CA VAL A 176 -8.43 11.77 -15.85
C VAL A 176 -7.15 12.53 -16.18
N GLU A 177 -7.19 13.87 -16.21
CA GLU A 177 -6.00 14.68 -16.51
C GLU A 177 -4.90 14.50 -15.44
N PHE A 178 -5.29 14.40 -14.17
CA PHE A 178 -4.35 14.09 -13.10
C PHE A 178 -3.76 12.69 -13.25
N GLY A 179 -4.56 11.69 -13.60
CA GLY A 179 -4.08 10.33 -13.86
C GLY A 179 -3.08 10.27 -15.03
N ARG A 180 -3.32 11.06 -16.09
CA ARG A 180 -2.36 11.21 -17.21
C ARG A 180 -1.06 11.85 -16.75
N LEU A 181 -1.13 12.88 -15.91
CA LEU A 181 0.06 13.51 -15.35
C LEU A 181 0.88 12.54 -14.49
N LEU A 182 0.21 11.60 -13.81
CA LEU A 182 0.85 10.49 -13.09
C LEU A 182 1.33 9.37 -14.02
N SER A 183 1.16 9.53 -15.35
CA SER A 183 1.53 8.56 -16.39
C SER A 183 0.80 7.23 -16.30
N TYR A 184 -0.44 7.23 -15.79
CA TYR A 184 -1.27 6.04 -15.81
C TYR A 184 -1.90 5.83 -17.20
N PRO A 185 -1.98 4.58 -17.68
CA PRO A 185 -2.73 4.27 -18.91
C PRO A 185 -4.23 4.50 -18.69
N GLN A 186 -4.96 4.84 -19.76
CA GLN A 186 -6.39 5.20 -19.68
C GLN A 186 -7.22 4.14 -18.96
N GLU A 187 -7.01 2.85 -19.26
CA GLU A 187 -7.69 1.74 -18.59
C GLU A 187 -7.44 1.70 -17.06
N GLY A 188 -6.22 2.06 -16.65
CA GLY A 188 -5.84 2.18 -15.24
C GLY A 188 -6.57 3.33 -14.56
N ILE A 189 -6.67 4.48 -15.23
CA ILE A 189 -7.41 5.66 -14.73
C ILE A 189 -8.89 5.31 -14.56
N ASP A 190 -9.52 4.72 -15.58
CA ASP A 190 -10.95 4.35 -15.55
C ASP A 190 -11.25 3.33 -14.44
N ARG A 191 -10.33 2.39 -14.20
CA ARG A 191 -10.46 1.42 -13.10
C ARG A 191 -10.39 2.10 -11.73
N LEU A 192 -9.44 3.03 -11.53
CA LEU A 192 -9.27 3.76 -10.29
C LEU A 192 -10.48 4.63 -9.97
N ILE A 193 -10.99 5.38 -10.94
CA ILE A 193 -12.21 6.22 -10.78
C ILE A 193 -13.41 5.35 -10.38
N ARG A 194 -13.61 4.20 -11.04
CA ARG A 194 -14.70 3.28 -10.67
C ARG A 194 -14.53 2.71 -9.26
N ALA A 195 -13.32 2.34 -8.87
CA ALA A 195 -13.03 1.82 -7.53
C ALA A 195 -13.27 2.87 -6.44
N ALA A 196 -12.86 4.12 -6.69
CA ALA A 196 -13.10 5.23 -5.76
C ALA A 196 -14.59 5.51 -5.59
N ALA A 197 -15.37 5.52 -6.69
CA ALA A 197 -16.82 5.72 -6.66
C ALA A 197 -17.55 4.60 -5.90
N ALA A 198 -17.13 3.33 -6.05
CA ALA A 198 -17.69 2.21 -5.31
C ALA A 198 -17.49 2.34 -3.80
N SER A 199 -16.31 2.80 -3.36
CA SER A 199 -16.00 3.01 -1.93
C SER A 199 -16.80 4.15 -1.28
N GLU A 200 -17.30 5.12 -2.07
CA GLU A 200 -18.15 6.22 -1.58
C GLU A 200 -19.65 5.83 -1.52
N GLY A 201 -20.07 4.81 -2.28
CA GLY A 201 -21.48 4.35 -2.36
C GLY A 201 -21.89 3.34 -1.29
N ASP A 202 -20.95 2.72 -0.59
CA ASP A 202 -21.19 1.72 0.46
C ASP A 202 -21.34 2.33 1.89
N ARG A 203 -21.61 3.65 1.99
CA ARG A 203 -21.77 4.34 3.28
C ARG A 203 -23.13 4.95 3.48
#